data_20d4ae659c768c085f5c132395f5c0cf
#
_entry.id   20d4ae659c768c085f5c132395f5c0cf
#
_cell.length_a   1.000
_cell.length_b   1.000
_cell.length_c   1.000
_cell.angle_alpha   90.00
_cell.angle_beta   90.00
_cell.angle_gamma   90.00
#
_symmetry.space_group_name_H-M   'P 1'
#
loop_
_entity.id
_entity.type
_entity.pdbx_description
1 polymer ?
#
loop_
_entity_poly.entity_id
_entity_poly.type
_entity_poly.pdbx_seq_one_letter_code
_entity_poly.pdbx_strand_id
1 'polypeptide(L)'
;MKRLFAVALALAPFAAFAHHSAIRFDLTIRDNMVSGVVKEFVPANPHTKIVLEITDSKGTRDVEFEGHSRNNYYRAGWREGMVKVGDKITLIAAPTRDGSDGGYALGVIAADGTRF
;
A
#
# COMPACT_ATOMS: atom_id res chain seq x y z
N MET A 1 -9.60 -19.33 -54.55
CA MET A 1 -8.53 -19.20 -53.50
C MET A 1 -9.13 -18.48 -52.30
N LYS A 2 -9.36 -19.19 -51.22
CA LYS A 2 -9.86 -18.62 -49.98
C LYS A 2 -8.66 -18.19 -49.14
N ARG A 3 -8.49 -16.87 -48.91
CA ARG A 3 -7.46 -16.34 -48.02
C ARG A 3 -7.98 -16.36 -46.61
N LEU A 4 -7.45 -17.27 -45.77
CA LEU A 4 -7.66 -17.29 -44.33
C LEU A 4 -6.83 -16.15 -43.71
N PHE A 5 -7.49 -15.13 -43.19
CA PHE A 5 -6.85 -14.17 -42.28
C PHE A 5 -6.81 -14.76 -40.89
N ALA A 6 -5.63 -15.14 -40.41
CA ALA A 6 -5.40 -15.48 -39.03
C ALA A 6 -5.32 -14.19 -38.21
N VAL A 7 -6.35 -13.95 -37.40
CA VAL A 7 -6.32 -12.88 -36.38
C VAL A 7 -5.51 -13.41 -35.22
N ALA A 8 -4.28 -12.95 -35.10
CA ALA A 8 -3.48 -13.20 -33.90
C ALA A 8 -4.02 -12.32 -32.75
N LEU A 9 -4.75 -12.91 -31.84
CA LEU A 9 -5.19 -12.28 -30.60
C LEU A 9 -3.97 -12.12 -29.68
N ALA A 10 -3.42 -10.92 -29.61
CA ALA A 10 -2.35 -10.59 -28.68
C ALA A 10 -2.89 -10.57 -27.27
N LEU A 11 -2.70 -11.66 -26.52
CA LEU A 11 -2.92 -11.71 -25.08
C LEU A 11 -1.82 -10.90 -24.39
N ALA A 12 -2.12 -9.63 -24.09
CA ALA A 12 -1.23 -8.82 -23.28
C ALA A 12 -1.19 -9.38 -21.83
N PRO A 13 -0.02 -9.55 -21.24
CA PRO A 13 0.08 -10.11 -19.89
C PRO A 13 -0.32 -9.04 -18.85
N PHE A 14 -1.56 -9.08 -18.39
CA PHE A 14 -2.02 -8.29 -17.24
C PHE A 14 -1.46 -8.81 -15.88
N ALA A 15 -0.61 -9.82 -15.90
CA ALA A 15 -0.11 -10.47 -14.69
C ALA A 15 1.11 -9.78 -14.04
N ALA A 16 1.68 -8.73 -14.66
CA ALA A 16 2.97 -8.18 -14.20
C ALA A 16 2.89 -7.35 -12.91
N PHE A 17 1.75 -6.73 -12.59
CA PHE A 17 1.66 -5.82 -11.45
C PHE A 17 1.48 -6.52 -10.09
N ALA A 18 0.86 -7.70 -10.04
CA ALA A 18 0.66 -8.44 -8.78
C ALA A 18 1.97 -9.04 -8.22
N HIS A 19 2.99 -9.26 -9.05
CA HIS A 19 4.25 -9.86 -8.64
C HIS A 19 5.25 -8.87 -8.01
N HIS A 20 5.14 -7.56 -8.29
CA HIS A 20 6.10 -6.56 -7.80
C HIS A 20 6.02 -6.35 -6.29
N SER A 21 4.84 -6.32 -5.69
CA SER A 21 4.67 -6.16 -4.23
C SER A 21 5.21 -7.37 -3.46
N ALA A 22 4.99 -8.60 -3.95
CA ALA A 22 5.49 -9.82 -3.32
C ALA A 22 7.03 -9.94 -3.39
N ILE A 23 7.66 -9.33 -4.39
CA ILE A 23 9.13 -9.31 -4.54
C ILE A 23 9.74 -8.26 -3.59
N ARG A 24 9.13 -7.08 -3.48
CA ARG A 24 9.67 -5.95 -2.74
C ARG A 24 9.45 -6.06 -1.24
N PHE A 25 8.32 -6.61 -0.80
CA PHE A 25 7.91 -6.66 0.61
C PHE A 25 7.88 -8.09 1.14
N ASP A 26 8.19 -8.26 2.42
CA ASP A 26 8.03 -9.54 3.10
C ASP A 26 6.61 -9.67 3.67
N LEU A 27 5.69 -10.14 2.85
CA LEU A 27 4.28 -10.29 3.20
C LEU A 27 4.01 -11.41 4.24
N THR A 28 5.02 -12.16 4.65
CA THR A 28 4.91 -13.16 5.75
C THR A 28 4.94 -12.49 7.11
N ILE A 29 5.54 -11.29 7.23
CA ILE A 29 5.58 -10.49 8.45
C ILE A 29 4.32 -9.63 8.50
N ARG A 30 3.43 -9.90 9.44
CA ARG A 30 2.10 -9.30 9.52
C ARG A 30 1.80 -8.59 10.84
N ASP A 31 2.77 -8.47 11.72
CA ASP A 31 2.66 -7.89 13.07
C ASP A 31 3.59 -6.69 13.29
N ASN A 32 4.33 -6.29 12.26
CA ASN A 32 5.18 -5.12 12.33
C ASN A 32 4.32 -3.84 12.28
N MET A 33 4.38 -3.06 13.37
CA MET A 33 3.61 -1.82 13.54
C MET A 33 4.50 -0.60 13.38
N VAL A 34 4.09 0.33 12.54
CA VAL A 34 4.80 1.58 12.28
C VAL A 34 3.85 2.75 12.53
N SER A 35 4.20 3.61 13.47
CA SER A 35 3.40 4.81 13.79
C SER A 35 4.07 6.06 13.25
N GLY A 36 3.27 7.02 12.82
CA GLY A 36 3.75 8.31 12.35
C GLY A 36 2.63 9.32 12.12
N VAL A 37 3.03 10.52 11.74
CA VAL A 37 2.12 11.61 11.39
C VAL A 37 1.88 11.60 9.88
N VAL A 38 0.63 11.61 9.46
CA VAL A 38 0.24 11.57 8.06
C VAL A 38 0.68 12.85 7.34
N LYS A 39 1.50 12.69 6.30
CA LYS A 39 1.85 13.73 5.33
C LYS A 39 1.03 13.62 4.06
N GLU A 40 0.79 12.39 3.60
CA GLU A 40 -0.09 12.09 2.48
C GLU A 40 -0.87 10.80 2.75
N PHE A 41 -2.12 10.79 2.37
CA PHE A 41 -2.94 9.59 2.27
C PHE A 41 -3.75 9.68 0.99
N VAL A 42 -3.35 8.94 -0.02
CA VAL A 42 -3.95 8.97 -1.37
C VAL A 42 -4.55 7.62 -1.68
N PRO A 43 -5.84 7.41 -1.34
CA PRO A 43 -6.53 6.17 -1.66
C PRO A 43 -6.66 6.02 -3.17
N ALA A 44 -6.15 4.93 -3.71
CA ALA A 44 -6.14 4.68 -5.15
C ALA A 44 -6.25 3.17 -5.46
N ASN A 45 -6.62 2.87 -6.67
CA ASN A 45 -6.57 1.53 -7.25
C ASN A 45 -5.44 1.49 -8.30
N PRO A 46 -4.55 0.52 -8.29
CA PRO A 46 -4.55 -0.72 -7.47
C PRO A 46 -3.98 -0.54 -6.05
N HIS A 47 -3.25 0.54 -5.76
CA HIS A 47 -2.55 0.74 -4.50
C HIS A 47 -2.71 2.15 -3.96
N THR A 48 -2.97 2.24 -2.66
CA THR A 48 -2.97 3.49 -1.90
C THR A 48 -1.54 3.92 -1.63
N LYS A 49 -1.26 5.21 -1.77
CA LYS A 49 -0.01 5.83 -1.34
C LYS A 49 -0.19 6.42 0.05
N ILE A 50 0.72 6.11 0.96
CA ILE A 50 0.73 6.65 2.32
C ILE A 50 2.13 7.21 2.59
N VAL A 51 2.22 8.48 3.03
CA VAL A 51 3.47 9.05 3.51
C VAL A 51 3.30 9.44 4.96
N LEU A 52 4.16 8.89 5.82
CA LEU A 52 4.20 9.21 7.25
C LEU A 52 5.52 9.91 7.59
N GLU A 53 5.45 10.95 8.41
CA GLU A 53 6.60 11.42 9.14
C GLU A 53 6.84 10.50 10.33
N ILE A 54 8.00 9.85 10.34
CA ILE A 54 8.40 8.87 11.34
C ILE A 54 9.59 9.42 12.12
N THR A 55 9.55 9.21 13.43
CA THR A 55 10.67 9.49 14.33
C THR A 55 11.11 8.20 15.01
N ASP A 56 12.35 7.81 14.80
CA ASP A 56 12.99 6.66 15.41
C ASP A 56 14.48 6.92 15.70
N SER A 57 15.27 5.89 15.96
CA SER A 57 16.72 6.00 16.21
C SER A 57 17.51 6.59 15.03
N LYS A 58 16.96 6.56 13.81
CA LYS A 58 17.54 7.16 12.61
C LYS A 58 17.16 8.64 12.42
N GLY A 59 16.32 9.20 13.31
CA GLY A 59 15.84 10.57 13.26
C GLY A 59 14.42 10.70 12.69
N THR A 60 14.03 11.92 12.39
CA THR A 60 12.72 12.26 11.83
C THR A 60 12.81 12.40 10.32
N ARG A 61 11.94 11.73 9.60
CA ARG A 61 11.90 11.73 8.14
C ARG A 61 10.55 11.30 7.59
N ASP A 62 10.28 11.69 6.36
CA ASP A 62 9.10 11.23 5.63
C ASP A 62 9.39 9.86 4.98
N VAL A 63 8.50 8.90 5.21
CA VAL A 63 8.61 7.54 4.68
C VAL A 63 7.35 7.18 3.91
N GLU A 64 7.53 6.70 2.69
CA GLU A 64 6.45 6.26 1.82
C GLU A 64 6.14 4.78 2.01
N PHE A 65 4.85 4.47 2.12
CA PHE A 65 4.30 3.12 2.18
C PHE A 65 3.34 2.90 1.01
N GLU A 66 3.34 1.70 0.48
CA GLU A 66 2.31 1.21 -0.43
C GLU A 66 1.22 0.52 0.38
N GLY A 67 -0.04 0.78 0.07
CA GLY A 67 -1.17 0.18 0.77
C GLY A 67 -2.05 -0.66 -0.15
N HIS A 68 -3.07 -1.28 0.43
CA HIS A 68 -4.13 -1.94 -0.32
C HIS A 68 -4.85 -0.96 -1.24
N SER A 69 -5.58 -1.50 -2.21
CA SER A 69 -6.43 -0.70 -3.07
C SER A 69 -7.47 0.07 -2.26
N ARG A 70 -7.88 1.23 -2.78
CA ARG A 70 -9.01 1.99 -2.22
C ARG A 70 -10.24 1.11 -1.98
N ASN A 71 -10.54 0.22 -2.94
CA ASN A 71 -11.70 -0.68 -2.83
C ASN A 71 -11.54 -1.69 -1.69
N ASN A 72 -10.35 -2.22 -1.45
CA ASN A 72 -10.10 -3.15 -0.35
C ASN A 72 -10.23 -2.45 1.00
N TYR A 73 -9.67 -1.24 1.15
CA TYR A 73 -9.86 -0.46 2.38
C TYR A 73 -11.33 -0.10 2.62
N TYR A 74 -12.07 0.26 1.56
CA TYR A 74 -13.50 0.54 1.68
C TYR A 74 -14.29 -0.68 2.19
N ARG A 75 -13.99 -1.89 1.69
CA ARG A 75 -14.60 -3.14 2.17
C ARG A 75 -14.20 -3.46 3.61
N ALA A 76 -13.00 -3.06 4.02
CA ALA A 76 -12.52 -3.24 5.39
C ALA A 76 -13.07 -2.19 6.39
N GLY A 77 -13.81 -1.20 5.92
CA GLY A 77 -14.48 -0.21 6.75
C GLY A 77 -13.98 1.23 6.62
N TRP A 78 -12.94 1.46 5.81
CA TRP A 78 -12.48 2.82 5.54
C TRP A 78 -13.55 3.67 4.84
N ARG A 79 -13.64 4.93 5.22
CA ARG A 79 -14.48 5.96 4.58
C ARG A 79 -13.68 7.25 4.41
N GLU A 80 -14.07 8.07 3.43
CA GLU A 80 -13.46 9.38 3.21
C GLU A 80 -13.46 10.22 4.51
N GLY A 81 -12.33 10.85 4.78
CA GLY A 81 -12.15 11.71 5.96
C GLY A 81 -11.72 10.98 7.23
N MET A 82 -11.62 9.64 7.23
CA MET A 82 -11.12 8.88 8.39
C MET A 82 -9.63 9.05 8.65
N VAL A 83 -8.88 9.37 7.59
CA VAL A 83 -7.43 9.67 7.67
C VAL A 83 -7.19 11.03 7.05
N LYS A 84 -6.58 11.93 7.80
CA LYS A 84 -6.28 13.30 7.39
C LYS A 84 -4.81 13.60 7.58
N VAL A 85 -4.27 14.51 6.77
CA VAL A 85 -2.93 15.08 6.98
C VAL A 85 -2.86 15.66 8.40
N GLY A 86 -1.79 15.32 9.12
CA GLY A 86 -1.59 15.72 10.51
C GLY A 86 -2.06 14.70 11.55
N ASP A 87 -2.87 13.72 11.16
CA ASP A 87 -3.26 12.63 12.06
C ASP A 87 -2.07 11.76 12.44
N LYS A 88 -2.05 11.29 13.69
CA LYS A 88 -1.15 10.22 14.10
C LYS A 88 -1.86 8.89 13.91
N ILE A 89 -1.31 8.06 13.03
CA ILE A 89 -1.84 6.74 12.71
C ILE A 89 -0.80 5.65 12.92
N THR A 90 -1.24 4.41 12.94
CA THR A 90 -0.36 3.25 12.96
C THR A 90 -0.68 2.34 11.77
N LEU A 91 0.35 1.97 11.03
CA LEU A 91 0.27 0.97 9.97
C LEU A 91 0.68 -0.39 10.50
N ILE A 92 -0.06 -1.43 10.13
CA ILE A 92 0.42 -2.80 10.18
C ILE A 92 1.08 -3.04 8.82
N ALA A 93 2.41 -3.01 8.77
CA ALA A 93 3.14 -2.93 7.52
C ALA A 93 4.14 -4.08 7.36
N ALA A 94 3.98 -4.85 6.29
CA ALA A 94 5.00 -5.77 5.84
C ALA A 94 6.26 -4.99 5.44
N PRO A 95 7.43 -5.28 6.02
CA PRO A 95 8.64 -4.51 5.75
C PRO A 95 9.18 -4.79 4.34
N THR A 96 10.07 -3.90 3.88
CA THR A 96 10.87 -4.16 2.68
C THR A 96 11.84 -5.30 2.93
N ARG A 97 12.10 -6.13 1.92
CA ARG A 97 13.02 -7.27 2.06
C ARG A 97 14.47 -6.86 2.20
N ASP A 98 14.84 -5.69 1.71
CA ASP A 98 16.20 -5.15 1.76
C ASP A 98 16.49 -4.28 2.99
N GLY A 99 15.50 -4.10 3.89
CA GLY A 99 15.62 -3.29 5.09
C GLY A 99 15.57 -1.77 4.85
N SER A 100 15.29 -1.32 3.63
CA SER A 100 15.07 0.10 3.34
C SER A 100 13.79 0.62 4.01
N ASP A 101 13.66 1.94 4.12
CA ASP A 101 12.45 2.58 4.63
C ASP A 101 11.23 2.24 3.78
N GLY A 102 10.06 2.19 4.41
CA GLY A 102 8.79 1.88 3.78
C GLY A 102 8.24 0.50 4.13
N GLY A 103 7.26 0.07 3.38
CA GLY A 103 6.58 -1.20 3.58
C GLY A 103 5.27 -1.25 2.83
N TYR A 104 4.58 -2.39 2.97
CA TYR A 104 3.24 -2.59 2.45
C TYR A 104 2.24 -2.55 3.60
N ALA A 105 1.37 -1.55 3.63
CA ALA A 105 0.37 -1.37 4.69
C ALA A 105 -0.76 -2.39 4.53
N LEU A 106 -0.68 -3.46 5.30
CA LEU A 106 -1.69 -4.52 5.38
C LEU A 106 -2.94 -4.06 6.15
N GLY A 107 -2.78 -3.12 7.06
CA GLY A 107 -3.86 -2.54 7.83
C GLY A 107 -3.50 -1.14 8.34
N VAL A 108 -4.53 -0.39 8.70
CA VAL A 108 -4.41 0.96 9.22
C VAL A 108 -5.20 1.07 10.52
N ILE A 109 -4.60 1.66 11.53
CA ILE A 109 -5.26 2.08 12.77
C ILE A 109 -5.31 3.60 12.72
N ALA A 110 -6.50 4.15 12.50
CA ALA A 110 -6.75 5.58 12.43
C ALA A 110 -6.53 6.27 13.78
N ALA A 111 -6.49 7.60 13.79
CA ALA A 111 -6.25 8.38 15.00
C ALA A 111 -7.29 8.14 16.11
N ASP A 112 -8.53 7.80 15.76
CA ASP A 112 -9.61 7.45 16.69
C ASP A 112 -9.60 5.98 17.15
N GLY A 113 -8.63 5.19 16.67
CA GLY A 113 -8.51 3.75 16.97
C GLY A 113 -9.29 2.83 16.04
N THR A 114 -10.05 3.37 15.09
CA THR A 114 -10.75 2.55 14.07
C THR A 114 -9.73 1.83 13.18
N ARG A 115 -10.01 0.57 12.86
CA ARG A 115 -9.14 -0.28 12.06
C ARG A 115 -9.79 -0.61 10.71
N PHE A 116 -8.98 -0.60 9.69
CA PHE A 116 -9.36 -1.07 8.36
C PHE A 116 -8.18 -1.64 7.59
#